data_d31beaef64034357606f1e5fb13f3ae4
#
_entry.id   d31beaef64034357606f1e5fb13f3ae4
#
_cell.length_a   1.000
_cell.length_b   1.000
_cell.length_c   1.000
_cell.angle_alpha   90.00
_cell.angle_beta   90.00
_cell.angle_gamma   90.00
#
_symmetry.space_group_name_H-M   'P 1'
#
loop_
_entity.id
_entity.type
_entity.pdbx_description
1 polymer ?
#
loop_
_entity_poly.entity_id
_entity_poly.type
_entity_poly.pdbx_seq_one_letter_code
_entity_poly.pdbx_strand_id
1 'polypeptide(L)'
;MEQLEGMIGTLRVYTSRLATKESYWIFHKDGDDFDLKVSDPKNPSYLLIANDPEMESIIGALNALILNRLVTRVNTGQGKNIPVSIIVDELPTLYFHKIDRLIGTARSNKVSVAPGFQELPQLESDYGKVGMQKVITTVGNVVSGSARAKETLEWLSNDIFGKIVQLKKGVTIDRDKTSINLNENMDSLVPASKISDMPTY
;
A
#
# COMPACT_ATOMS: atom_id res chain seq x y z
N MET A 1 38.41 20.58 -0.13
CA MET A 1 38.22 20.06 -1.52
C MET A 1 37.88 18.59 -1.51
N GLU A 2 38.54 17.71 -0.77
CA GLU A 2 38.28 16.28 -0.70
C GLU A 2 36.82 15.90 -0.35
N GLN A 3 36.19 16.60 0.58
CA GLN A 3 34.78 16.32 0.96
C GLN A 3 33.83 16.64 -0.17
N LEU A 4 34.06 17.71 -0.93
CA LEU A 4 33.21 18.05 -2.10
C LEU A 4 33.39 17.03 -3.23
N GLU A 5 34.61 16.58 -3.49
CA GLU A 5 34.92 15.56 -4.49
C GLU A 5 34.27 14.22 -4.13
N GLY A 6 34.29 13.85 -2.83
CA GLY A 6 33.58 12.67 -2.33
C GLY A 6 32.06 12.76 -2.54
N MET A 7 31.45 13.91 -2.26
CA MET A 7 30.02 14.14 -2.48
C MET A 7 29.67 14.09 -3.97
N ILE A 8 30.47 14.70 -4.85
CA ILE A 8 30.27 14.65 -6.30
C ILE A 8 30.46 13.22 -6.81
N GLY A 9 31.45 12.50 -6.31
CA GLY A 9 31.69 11.10 -6.64
C GLY A 9 30.48 10.23 -6.30
N THR A 10 29.95 10.37 -5.10
CA THR A 10 28.75 9.65 -4.65
C THR A 10 27.55 9.98 -5.52
N LEU A 11 27.30 11.26 -5.80
CA LEU A 11 26.21 11.69 -6.66
C LEU A 11 26.33 11.09 -8.07
N ARG A 12 27.53 11.08 -8.64
CA ARG A 12 27.80 10.47 -9.95
C ARG A 12 27.47 8.97 -9.96
N VAL A 13 27.84 8.23 -8.92
CA VAL A 13 27.53 6.80 -8.82
C VAL A 13 26.01 6.57 -8.81
N TYR A 14 25.26 7.33 -8.05
CA TYR A 14 23.81 7.18 -8.00
C TYR A 14 23.13 7.62 -9.31
N THR A 15 23.53 8.73 -9.90
CA THR A 15 22.93 9.24 -11.13
C THR A 15 23.34 8.45 -12.37
N SER A 16 24.52 7.84 -12.40
CA SER A 16 24.96 7.02 -13.54
C SER A 16 24.07 5.80 -13.79
N ARG A 17 23.45 5.27 -12.74
CA ARG A 17 22.48 4.16 -12.86
C ARG A 17 21.23 4.57 -13.62
N LEU A 18 20.87 5.85 -13.59
CA LEU A 18 19.71 6.39 -14.32
C LEU A 18 20.06 6.87 -15.73
N ALA A 19 21.35 6.98 -16.05
CA ALA A 19 21.83 7.45 -17.36
C ALA A 19 21.94 6.28 -18.35
N THR A 20 20.83 5.59 -18.60
CA THR A 20 20.73 4.49 -19.59
C THR A 20 20.07 4.98 -20.87
N LYS A 21 20.19 4.22 -21.95
CA LYS A 21 19.53 4.51 -23.23
C LYS A 21 18.02 4.54 -23.10
N GLU A 22 17.48 3.63 -22.29
CA GLU A 22 16.06 3.49 -22.00
C GLU A 22 15.54 4.72 -21.24
N SER A 23 16.27 5.16 -20.22
CA SER A 23 15.94 6.38 -19.47
C SER A 23 15.97 7.60 -20.37
N TYR A 24 17.01 7.71 -21.22
CA TYR A 24 17.11 8.79 -22.20
C TYR A 24 15.92 8.79 -23.16
N TRP A 25 15.56 7.62 -23.69
CA TRP A 25 14.44 7.47 -24.60
C TRP A 25 13.09 7.89 -24.00
N ILE A 26 12.86 7.56 -22.72
CA ILE A 26 11.61 7.90 -22.03
C ILE A 26 11.54 9.40 -21.66
N PHE A 27 12.66 10.00 -21.28
CA PHE A 27 12.68 11.36 -20.72
C PHE A 27 13.24 12.44 -21.63
N HIS A 28 13.69 12.10 -22.86
CA HIS A 28 14.22 13.09 -23.76
C HIS A 28 13.10 13.93 -24.40
N LYS A 29 13.45 15.13 -24.86
CA LYS A 29 12.50 16.19 -25.20
C LYS A 29 11.89 16.12 -26.63
N ASP A 30 12.31 15.18 -27.48
CA ASP A 30 11.95 15.18 -28.91
C ASP A 30 10.64 14.42 -29.24
N GLY A 31 9.79 14.14 -28.24
CA GLY A 31 8.51 13.46 -28.40
C GLY A 31 7.33 14.28 -27.86
N ASP A 32 6.12 13.76 -28.04
CA ASP A 32 4.92 14.33 -27.44
C ASP A 32 5.02 14.24 -25.91
N ASP A 33 4.92 15.37 -25.24
CA ASP A 33 4.98 15.45 -23.78
C ASP A 33 3.74 14.79 -23.16
N PHE A 34 3.94 13.70 -22.40
CA PHE A 34 2.88 13.13 -21.57
C PHE A 34 2.76 13.89 -20.25
N ASP A 35 1.67 14.63 -20.08
CA ASP A 35 1.39 15.26 -18.79
C ASP A 35 0.82 14.22 -17.81
N LEU A 36 1.55 13.96 -16.72
CA LEU A 36 1.12 13.09 -15.62
C LEU A 36 -0.15 13.54 -14.90
N LYS A 37 -0.82 14.59 -15.36
CA LYS A 37 -2.12 15.01 -14.84
C LYS A 37 -3.25 14.20 -15.46
N VAL A 38 -3.26 12.90 -15.20
CA VAL A 38 -4.31 11.96 -15.66
C VAL A 38 -5.73 12.33 -15.22
N SER A 39 -5.86 13.27 -14.28
CA SER A 39 -7.14 13.82 -13.79
C SER A 39 -7.66 15.02 -14.60
N ASP A 40 -7.00 15.39 -15.70
CA ASP A 40 -7.45 16.51 -16.54
C ASP A 40 -8.68 16.11 -17.37
N PRO A 41 -9.83 16.79 -17.22
CA PRO A 41 -11.02 16.50 -18.03
C PRO A 41 -10.82 16.75 -19.54
N LYS A 42 -9.85 17.57 -19.92
CA LYS A 42 -9.54 17.86 -21.33
C LYS A 42 -8.70 16.78 -21.98
N ASN A 43 -7.92 16.04 -21.19
CA ASN A 43 -7.05 14.98 -21.66
C ASN A 43 -7.08 13.79 -20.70
N PRO A 44 -8.22 13.08 -20.57
CA PRO A 44 -8.31 11.89 -19.74
C PRO A 44 -7.42 10.79 -20.30
N SER A 45 -6.60 10.19 -19.42
CA SER A 45 -5.60 9.21 -19.85
C SER A 45 -5.41 8.08 -18.86
N TYR A 46 -4.88 6.97 -19.35
CA TYR A 46 -4.41 5.84 -18.55
C TYR A 46 -2.89 5.88 -18.50
N LEU A 47 -2.34 5.66 -17.31
CA LEU A 47 -0.92 5.47 -17.10
C LEU A 47 -0.70 4.06 -16.56
N LEU A 48 0.03 3.24 -17.30
CA LEU A 48 0.48 1.92 -16.86
C LEU A 48 1.98 2.01 -16.57
N ILE A 49 2.36 1.60 -15.36
CA ILE A 49 3.75 1.54 -14.92
C ILE A 49 4.03 0.08 -14.57
N ALA A 50 5.02 -0.50 -15.26
CA ALA A 50 5.48 -1.86 -14.99
C ALA A 50 6.85 -1.82 -14.30
N ASN A 51 7.12 -2.85 -13.51
CA ASN A 51 8.44 -3.14 -12.96
C ASN A 51 9.02 -4.36 -13.66
N ASP A 52 10.34 -4.39 -13.84
CA ASP A 52 11.07 -5.52 -14.37
C ASP A 52 12.01 -6.04 -13.28
N PRO A 53 11.84 -7.29 -12.83
CA PRO A 53 12.68 -7.86 -11.76
C PRO A 53 14.18 -7.89 -12.10
N GLU A 54 14.55 -8.02 -13.39
CA GLU A 54 15.96 -8.05 -13.81
C GLU A 54 16.60 -6.66 -13.75
N MET A 55 15.78 -5.60 -13.90
CA MET A 55 16.24 -4.21 -13.94
C MET A 55 15.67 -3.36 -12.77
N GLU A 56 15.20 -3.99 -11.72
CA GLU A 56 14.49 -3.34 -10.61
C GLU A 56 15.25 -2.16 -10.02
N SER A 57 16.56 -2.24 -9.87
CA SER A 57 17.38 -1.16 -9.30
C SER A 57 17.38 0.13 -10.14
N ILE A 58 17.13 0.03 -11.45
CA ILE A 58 17.08 1.16 -12.38
C ILE A 58 15.64 1.59 -12.59
N ILE A 59 14.78 0.65 -13.00
CA ILE A 59 13.37 0.91 -13.30
C ILE A 59 12.61 1.34 -12.05
N GLY A 60 12.87 0.73 -10.90
CA GLY A 60 12.27 1.12 -9.64
C GLY A 60 12.53 2.57 -9.26
N ALA A 61 13.76 3.07 -9.49
CA ALA A 61 14.08 4.47 -9.25
C ALA A 61 13.36 5.43 -10.22
N LEU A 62 13.24 5.05 -11.49
CA LEU A 62 12.49 5.82 -12.49
C LEU A 62 10.99 5.82 -12.17
N ASN A 63 10.43 4.66 -11.84
CA ASN A 63 9.05 4.53 -11.41
C ASN A 63 8.75 5.39 -10.17
N ALA A 64 9.68 5.42 -9.19
CA ALA A 64 9.55 6.26 -8.02
C ALA A 64 9.49 7.77 -8.37
N LEU A 65 10.29 8.23 -9.34
CA LEU A 65 10.24 9.61 -9.82
C LEU A 65 8.90 9.93 -10.49
N ILE A 66 8.43 9.06 -11.39
CA ILE A 66 7.15 9.20 -12.07
C ILE A 66 6.00 9.23 -11.05
N LEU A 67 5.96 8.27 -10.12
CA LEU A 67 4.93 8.18 -9.08
C LEU A 67 4.92 9.42 -8.16
N ASN A 68 6.09 9.89 -7.72
CA ASN A 68 6.18 11.10 -6.91
C ASN A 68 5.69 12.35 -7.66
N ARG A 69 5.93 12.42 -8.97
CA ARG A 69 5.42 13.50 -9.81
C ARG A 69 3.92 13.36 -10.04
N LEU A 70 3.44 12.16 -10.33
CA LEU A 70 2.01 11.84 -10.49
C LEU A 70 1.20 12.30 -9.27
N VAL A 71 1.64 11.93 -8.04
CA VAL A 71 0.98 12.37 -6.79
C VAL A 71 0.81 13.87 -6.74
N THR A 72 1.85 14.61 -7.09
CA THR A 72 1.78 16.07 -7.09
C THR A 72 0.80 16.59 -8.12
N ARG A 73 0.75 15.97 -9.30
CA ARG A 73 -0.13 16.40 -10.41
C ARG A 73 -1.59 16.08 -10.15
N VAL A 74 -1.92 14.90 -9.63
CA VAL A 74 -3.31 14.49 -9.35
C VAL A 74 -3.87 15.12 -8.07
N ASN A 75 -3.02 15.43 -7.10
CA ASN A 75 -3.43 16.01 -5.83
C ASN A 75 -3.51 17.54 -5.85
N THR A 76 -3.78 18.12 -7.01
CA THR A 76 -3.95 19.56 -7.22
C THR A 76 -5.19 19.84 -8.08
N GLY A 77 -5.76 21.03 -7.96
CA GLY A 77 -6.87 21.49 -8.81
C GLY A 77 -8.25 21.05 -8.32
N GLN A 78 -8.50 21.17 -7.03
CA GLN A 78 -9.81 20.88 -6.41
C GLN A 78 -11.00 21.34 -7.24
N GLY A 79 -11.98 20.45 -7.41
CA GLY A 79 -13.22 20.74 -8.13
C GLY A 79 -13.14 20.67 -9.66
N LYS A 80 -11.95 20.73 -10.25
CA LYS A 80 -11.74 20.72 -11.71
C LYS A 80 -11.31 19.35 -12.25
N ASN A 81 -11.00 18.40 -11.38
CA ASN A 81 -10.49 17.09 -11.75
C ASN A 81 -11.63 16.10 -12.05
N ILE A 82 -11.41 15.21 -13.03
CA ILE A 82 -12.21 13.98 -13.13
C ILE A 82 -11.76 12.99 -12.05
N PRO A 83 -12.61 12.03 -11.66
CA PRO A 83 -12.22 10.94 -10.77
C PRO A 83 -11.05 10.13 -11.34
N VAL A 84 -10.08 9.79 -10.51
CA VAL A 84 -8.92 8.95 -10.85
C VAL A 84 -8.77 7.85 -9.81
N SER A 85 -8.44 6.65 -10.27
CA SER A 85 -8.05 5.53 -9.42
C SER A 85 -6.57 5.21 -9.63
N ILE A 86 -5.83 5.12 -8.54
CA ILE A 86 -4.45 4.65 -8.51
C ILE A 86 -4.46 3.28 -7.87
N ILE A 87 -4.15 2.26 -8.67
CA ILE A 87 -4.12 0.87 -8.24
C ILE A 87 -2.66 0.43 -8.25
N VAL A 88 -2.18 -0.03 -7.11
CA VAL A 88 -0.83 -0.54 -6.93
C VAL A 88 -0.94 -2.01 -6.54
N ASP A 89 -0.62 -2.91 -7.45
CA ASP A 89 -0.79 -4.35 -7.27
C ASP A 89 0.15 -4.91 -6.19
N GLU A 90 1.42 -4.51 -6.22
CA GLU A 90 2.43 -4.95 -5.26
C GLU A 90 3.21 -3.74 -4.73
N LEU A 91 2.67 -3.11 -3.67
CA LEU A 91 3.25 -1.89 -3.11
C LEU A 91 4.69 -2.05 -2.61
N PRO A 92 5.09 -3.17 -1.95
CA PRO A 92 6.46 -3.37 -1.51
C PRO A 92 7.51 -3.29 -2.61
N THR A 93 7.20 -3.67 -3.85
CA THR A 93 8.14 -3.60 -4.97
C THR A 93 8.35 -2.17 -5.52
N LEU A 94 7.56 -1.22 -5.04
CA LEU A 94 7.60 0.17 -5.50
C LEU A 94 7.94 1.11 -4.36
N TYR A 95 9.02 1.89 -4.48
CA TYR A 95 9.32 2.93 -3.52
C TYR A 95 8.41 4.15 -3.72
N PHE A 96 7.16 4.02 -3.29
CA PHE A 96 6.14 5.05 -3.41
C PHE A 96 6.02 5.89 -2.12
N HIS A 97 7.07 6.65 -1.85
CA HIS A 97 7.28 7.35 -0.56
C HIS A 97 6.13 8.29 -0.13
N LYS A 98 5.33 8.81 -1.06
CA LYS A 98 4.23 9.75 -0.74
C LYS A 98 2.85 9.10 -0.74
N ILE A 99 2.76 7.79 -0.73
CA ILE A 99 1.47 7.10 -0.82
C ILE A 99 0.58 7.39 0.40
N ASP A 100 1.14 7.39 1.59
CA ASP A 100 0.45 7.70 2.83
C ASP A 100 -0.20 9.09 2.79
N ARG A 101 0.56 10.08 2.31
CA ARG A 101 0.08 11.44 2.14
C ARG A 101 -1.01 11.53 1.06
N LEU A 102 -0.84 10.80 -0.03
CA LEU A 102 -1.84 10.76 -1.10
C LEU A 102 -3.16 10.20 -0.59
N ILE A 103 -3.14 9.03 0.08
CA ILE A 103 -4.35 8.41 0.64
C ILE A 103 -5.08 9.39 1.58
N GLY A 104 -4.34 10.09 2.44
CA GLY A 104 -4.92 11.03 3.41
C GLY A 104 -5.48 12.31 2.81
N THR A 105 -5.01 12.75 1.65
CA THR A 105 -5.34 14.09 1.11
C THR A 105 -6.05 14.07 -0.25
N ALA A 106 -6.05 12.94 -0.94
CA ALA A 106 -6.49 12.88 -2.33
C ALA A 106 -8.03 12.92 -2.52
N ARG A 107 -8.80 12.69 -1.46
CA ARG A 107 -10.27 12.67 -1.53
C ARG A 107 -10.86 13.95 -2.11
N SER A 108 -10.37 15.12 -1.71
CA SER A 108 -10.82 16.44 -2.20
C SER A 108 -10.52 16.65 -3.68
N ASN A 109 -9.56 15.90 -4.23
CA ASN A 109 -9.19 15.90 -5.64
C ASN A 109 -9.81 14.74 -6.43
N LYS A 110 -10.75 13.99 -5.84
CA LYS A 110 -11.44 12.83 -6.43
C LYS A 110 -10.49 11.69 -6.82
N VAL A 111 -9.42 11.51 -6.06
CA VAL A 111 -8.47 10.40 -6.26
C VAL A 111 -8.73 9.31 -5.25
N SER A 112 -8.97 8.08 -5.73
CA SER A 112 -8.99 6.87 -4.94
C SER A 112 -7.64 6.14 -5.07
N VAL A 113 -7.22 5.49 -3.99
CA VAL A 113 -5.96 4.73 -3.97
C VAL A 113 -6.24 3.34 -3.42
N ALA A 114 -5.82 2.32 -4.15
CA ALA A 114 -5.91 0.92 -3.75
C ALA A 114 -4.49 0.31 -3.69
N PRO A 115 -3.82 0.37 -2.52
CA PRO A 115 -2.55 -0.29 -2.34
C PRO A 115 -2.74 -1.79 -2.11
N GLY A 116 -2.10 -2.63 -2.93
CA GLY A 116 -2.02 -4.08 -2.77
C GLY A 116 -0.69 -4.51 -2.16
N PHE A 117 -0.71 -5.53 -1.35
CA PHE A 117 0.45 -6.22 -0.80
C PHE A 117 0.04 -7.59 -0.31
N GLN A 118 0.99 -8.51 -0.16
CA GLN A 118 0.69 -9.89 0.25
C GLN A 118 0.67 -10.03 1.76
N GLU A 119 1.72 -9.53 2.44
CA GLU A 119 1.90 -9.70 3.88
C GLU A 119 2.43 -8.41 4.54
N LEU A 120 2.03 -8.13 5.79
CA LEU A 120 2.53 -6.97 6.53
C LEU A 120 4.04 -6.95 6.75
N PRO A 121 4.71 -8.08 7.08
CA PRO A 121 6.16 -8.07 7.23
C PRO A 121 6.91 -7.65 5.96
N GLN A 122 6.40 -7.98 4.79
CA GLN A 122 6.96 -7.52 3.52
C GLN A 122 6.84 -6.01 3.39
N LEU A 123 5.66 -5.46 3.67
CA LEU A 123 5.45 -4.01 3.65
C LEU A 123 6.31 -3.29 4.69
N GLU A 124 6.51 -3.90 5.89
CA GLU A 124 7.38 -3.35 6.93
C GLU A 124 8.86 -3.34 6.51
N SER A 125 9.31 -4.38 5.80
CA SER A 125 10.70 -4.46 5.30
C SER A 125 11.06 -3.27 4.41
N ASP A 126 10.15 -2.85 3.54
CA ASP A 126 10.43 -1.85 2.51
C ASP A 126 10.07 -0.42 2.92
N TYR A 127 9.00 -0.25 3.70
CA TYR A 127 8.53 1.06 4.16
C TYR A 127 8.90 1.38 5.61
N GLY A 128 9.46 0.43 6.32
CA GLY A 128 9.69 0.50 7.76
C GLY A 128 8.39 0.46 8.56
N LYS A 129 8.48 0.17 9.85
CA LYS A 129 7.31 0.05 10.75
C LYS A 129 6.39 1.27 10.72
N VAL A 130 6.96 2.46 10.74
CA VAL A 130 6.17 3.71 10.75
C VAL A 130 5.47 3.92 9.40
N GLY A 131 6.14 3.61 8.28
CA GLY A 131 5.56 3.70 6.94
C GLY A 131 4.41 2.71 6.75
N MET A 132 4.61 1.45 7.11
CA MET A 132 3.57 0.43 7.11
C MET A 132 2.35 0.87 7.94
N GLN A 133 2.55 1.31 9.18
CA GLN A 133 1.47 1.76 10.06
C GLN A 133 0.67 2.92 9.45
N LYS A 134 1.34 3.88 8.83
CA LYS A 134 0.65 4.99 8.16
C LYS A 134 -0.23 4.50 7.00
N VAL A 135 0.24 3.55 6.20
CA VAL A 135 -0.55 2.98 5.11
C VAL A 135 -1.79 2.28 5.64
N ILE A 136 -1.62 1.29 6.53
CA ILE A 136 -2.72 0.44 7.01
C ILE A 136 -3.75 1.19 7.86
N THR A 137 -3.36 2.27 8.56
CA THR A 137 -4.30 3.07 9.36
C THR A 137 -5.04 4.13 8.56
N THR A 138 -4.57 4.45 7.35
CA THR A 138 -5.19 5.50 6.53
C THR A 138 -6.22 4.93 5.54
N VAL A 139 -6.12 3.64 5.20
CA VAL A 139 -7.10 2.98 4.32
C VAL A 139 -8.42 2.74 5.05
N GLY A 140 -9.54 3.08 4.39
CA GLY A 140 -10.88 2.94 4.96
C GLY A 140 -11.55 1.60 4.65
N ASN A 141 -11.10 0.89 3.62
CA ASN A 141 -11.65 -0.41 3.21
C ASN A 141 -10.51 -1.39 3.02
N VAL A 142 -10.69 -2.60 3.51
CA VAL A 142 -9.74 -3.69 3.39
C VAL A 142 -10.41 -4.88 2.72
N VAL A 143 -9.78 -5.42 1.68
CA VAL A 143 -10.17 -6.67 1.04
C VAL A 143 -8.98 -7.62 1.19
N SER A 144 -9.21 -8.79 1.76
CA SER A 144 -8.17 -9.77 1.99
C SER A 144 -8.58 -11.15 1.47
N GLY A 145 -7.62 -11.85 0.87
CA GLY A 145 -7.66 -13.28 0.66
C GLY A 145 -7.00 -14.03 1.82
N SER A 146 -6.43 -15.19 1.53
CA SER A 146 -5.63 -15.96 2.48
C SER A 146 -4.35 -15.21 2.86
N ALA A 147 -3.99 -15.26 4.14
CA ALA A 147 -2.74 -14.74 4.67
C ALA A 147 -2.02 -15.83 5.47
N ARG A 148 -0.70 -15.74 5.60
CA ARG A 148 0.13 -16.74 6.29
C ARG A 148 0.94 -16.15 7.43
N ALA A 149 1.40 -14.91 7.31
CA ALA A 149 2.18 -14.25 8.35
C ALA A 149 1.31 -13.97 9.57
N LYS A 150 1.85 -14.28 10.74
CA LYS A 150 1.16 -14.11 12.02
C LYS A 150 0.69 -12.68 12.21
N GLU A 151 1.52 -11.71 11.91
CA GLU A 151 1.25 -10.28 12.03
C GLU A 151 0.06 -9.84 11.15
N THR A 152 0.00 -10.35 9.92
CA THR A 152 -1.11 -10.08 8.99
C THR A 152 -2.40 -10.71 9.51
N LEU A 153 -2.34 -11.95 9.97
CA LEU A 153 -3.49 -12.67 10.52
C LEU A 153 -4.04 -12.00 11.78
N GLU A 154 -3.17 -11.56 12.69
CA GLU A 154 -3.55 -10.85 13.92
C GLU A 154 -4.18 -9.50 13.59
N TRP A 155 -3.60 -8.74 12.66
CA TRP A 155 -4.15 -7.47 12.22
C TRP A 155 -5.54 -7.64 11.59
N LEU A 156 -5.71 -8.58 10.67
CA LEU A 156 -7.00 -8.84 10.04
C LEU A 156 -8.04 -9.30 11.07
N SER A 157 -7.70 -10.27 11.90
CA SER A 157 -8.62 -10.86 12.87
C SER A 157 -9.04 -9.91 13.99
N ASN A 158 -8.10 -9.13 14.54
CA ASN A 158 -8.35 -8.32 15.72
C ASN A 158 -8.72 -6.87 15.39
N ASP A 159 -8.05 -6.26 14.41
CA ASP A 159 -8.18 -4.83 14.15
C ASP A 159 -9.19 -4.55 13.02
N ILE A 160 -9.23 -5.39 11.97
CA ILE A 160 -10.12 -5.19 10.83
C ILE A 160 -11.49 -5.83 11.09
N PHE A 161 -11.53 -7.12 11.39
CA PHE A 161 -12.79 -7.81 11.65
C PHE A 161 -13.33 -7.58 13.06
N GLY A 162 -12.42 -7.39 14.03
CA GLY A 162 -12.79 -7.10 15.43
C GLY A 162 -13.29 -8.32 16.19
N LYS A 163 -13.92 -8.06 17.33
CA LYS A 163 -14.35 -9.08 18.29
C LYS A 163 -15.85 -8.99 18.54
N ILE A 164 -16.45 -10.15 18.85
CA ILE A 164 -17.85 -10.26 19.29
C ILE A 164 -17.91 -10.82 20.69
N VAL A 165 -18.93 -10.41 21.44
CA VAL A 165 -19.25 -11.00 22.75
C VAL A 165 -20.05 -12.26 22.52
N GLN A 166 -19.52 -13.41 22.93
CA GLN A 166 -20.24 -14.68 22.96
C GLN A 166 -20.69 -15.01 24.39
N LEU A 167 -22.01 -15.17 24.54
CA LEU A 167 -22.60 -15.64 25.80
C LEU A 167 -22.53 -17.18 25.78
N LYS A 168 -21.63 -17.75 26.56
CA LYS A 168 -21.59 -19.21 26.82
C LYS A 168 -22.35 -19.54 28.06
N LYS A 169 -23.43 -20.30 27.87
CA LYS A 169 -24.21 -20.88 29.00
C LYS A 169 -23.56 -22.19 29.41
N GLY A 170 -22.91 -22.22 30.54
CA GLY A 170 -22.49 -23.45 31.19
C GLY A 170 -23.61 -23.93 32.13
N VAL A 171 -24.08 -25.16 31.95
CA VAL A 171 -25.01 -25.81 32.86
C VAL A 171 -24.25 -26.90 33.58
N THR A 172 -24.06 -26.73 34.90
CA THR A 172 -23.51 -27.78 35.73
C THR A 172 -24.65 -28.44 36.51
N ILE A 173 -24.85 -29.73 36.31
CA ILE A 173 -25.88 -30.54 36.98
C ILE A 173 -25.15 -31.42 37.97
N ASP A 174 -25.35 -31.16 39.28
CA ASP A 174 -24.93 -32.05 40.34
C ASP A 174 -26.18 -32.70 40.96
N ARG A 175 -26.01 -33.78 41.74
CA ARG A 175 -27.15 -34.59 42.25
C ARG A 175 -28.22 -33.78 42.98
N ASP A 176 -27.85 -32.64 43.61
CA ASP A 176 -28.77 -31.81 44.39
C ASP A 176 -28.85 -30.33 43.96
N LYS A 177 -28.10 -29.89 42.95
CA LYS A 177 -28.09 -28.49 42.51
C LYS A 177 -27.82 -28.35 41.03
N THR A 178 -28.67 -27.59 40.35
CA THR A 178 -28.42 -27.13 38.99
C THR A 178 -27.94 -25.67 39.07
N SER A 179 -26.72 -25.42 38.63
CA SER A 179 -26.22 -24.04 38.50
C SER A 179 -26.03 -23.68 37.02
N ILE A 180 -26.51 -22.50 36.68
CA ILE A 180 -26.34 -21.92 35.34
C ILE A 180 -25.31 -20.81 35.44
N ASN A 181 -24.16 -21.00 34.83
CA ASN A 181 -23.14 -19.97 34.70
C ASN A 181 -23.25 -19.31 33.34
N LEU A 182 -23.39 -17.99 33.31
CA LEU A 182 -23.31 -17.16 32.13
C LEU A 182 -21.90 -16.58 32.07
N ASN A 183 -21.07 -17.06 31.14
CA ASN A 183 -19.76 -16.50 30.89
C ASN A 183 -19.80 -15.69 29.60
N GLU A 184 -19.40 -14.44 29.70
CA GLU A 184 -19.17 -13.57 28.57
C GLU A 184 -17.72 -13.75 28.09
N ASN A 185 -17.53 -14.27 26.90
CA ASN A 185 -16.21 -14.34 26.28
C ASN A 185 -16.17 -13.43 25.04
N MET A 186 -15.07 -12.69 24.90
CA MET A 186 -14.78 -11.95 23.68
C MET A 186 -14.02 -12.86 22.73
N ASP A 187 -14.66 -13.28 21.66
CA ASP A 187 -14.04 -14.08 20.61
C ASP A 187 -13.88 -13.24 19.33
N SER A 188 -12.84 -13.52 18.54
CA SER A 188 -12.65 -12.84 17.24
C SER A 188 -13.83 -13.15 16.33
N LEU A 189 -14.36 -12.12 15.64
CA LEU A 189 -15.46 -12.28 14.69
C LEU A 189 -15.06 -13.23 13.54
N VAL A 190 -13.84 -13.04 13.02
CA VAL A 190 -13.20 -13.93 12.04
C VAL A 190 -11.88 -14.42 12.64
N PRO A 191 -11.80 -15.68 13.12
CA PRO A 191 -10.57 -16.24 13.64
C PRO A 191 -9.46 -16.30 12.58
N ALA A 192 -8.21 -16.15 13.02
CA ALA A 192 -7.03 -16.20 12.16
C ALA A 192 -6.97 -17.51 11.32
N SER A 193 -7.39 -18.63 11.89
CA SER A 193 -7.48 -19.92 11.20
C SER A 193 -8.41 -19.89 9.98
N LYS A 194 -9.53 -19.18 10.07
CA LYS A 194 -10.44 -19.03 8.91
C LYS A 194 -9.82 -18.22 7.78
N ILE A 195 -8.97 -17.24 8.12
CA ILE A 195 -8.28 -16.41 7.13
C ILE A 195 -7.19 -17.23 6.44
N SER A 196 -6.40 -17.98 7.23
CA SER A 196 -5.32 -18.83 6.69
C SER A 196 -5.84 -19.98 5.82
N ASP A 197 -7.05 -20.47 6.08
CA ASP A 197 -7.65 -21.60 5.39
C ASP A 197 -8.43 -21.20 4.12
N MET A 198 -8.48 -19.91 3.79
CA MET A 198 -9.05 -19.48 2.52
C MET A 198 -8.27 -20.08 1.33
N PRO A 199 -8.97 -20.51 0.27
CA PRO A 199 -8.29 -21.05 -0.91
C PRO A 199 -7.42 -19.97 -1.56
N THR A 200 -6.21 -20.38 -1.92
CA THR A 200 -5.28 -19.58 -2.73
C THR A 200 -5.39 -20.06 -4.17
N TYR A 201 -5.59 -19.13 -5.10
CA TYR A 201 -5.63 -19.42 -6.53
C TYR A 201 -4.28 -19.09 -7.16
#